data_77d6c30d88f47f320a24935a451964c5
#
_entry.id   77d6c30d88f47f320a24935a451964c5
#
_cell.length_a   1.000
_cell.length_b   1.000
_cell.length_c   1.000
_cell.angle_alpha   90.00
_cell.angle_beta   90.00
_cell.angle_gamma   90.00
#
_symmetry.space_group_name_H-M   'P 1'
#
loop_
_entity.id
_entity.type
_entity.pdbx_description
1 polymer ?
#
loop_
_entity_poly.entity_id
_entity_poly.type
_entity_poly.pdbx_seq_one_letter_code
_entity_poly.pdbx_strand_id
1 'polypeptide(L)'
;MKRGTLTELFFSSVDRHADRRPAALRFRINGTWHAITHKELARRVVALTAGLRELGIRPGDRVAILAETRPEWAIADYACLCAQAADVPVYPTLTAKQTEYILKDSGAVGVFCSTAEQVAKVFEIKDRLPNLRHIITFEASGKRAGVLSLDELEAKGQAAAAKYPRVREEALAVSPDAIATLIYTSGTTGDPKGVILTHDNIWSNVQAALQVMTLTDQDECLAMLPLSHVYERMVDYTLMHAGVIINYAESFDKVGPNLQEVRPTIVLSVPRLYEKVYARVLENALSGSALKRRIFFWARQAGDDWATLKLDQRPIPAGLALKHRIADRLVFSKLRARTGGRIRFFISGSAPLSPEIAKFFFSAGLPVLEGYGLTETSPVLTLNPLNRPKIGSVGPVVPGVQLKIASDGEILAKGPNSMQ
;
A
#
# COMPACT_ATOMS: atom_id res chain seq x y z
N MET A 1 -0.03 -1.01 23.56
CA MET A 1 0.18 0.20 22.75
C MET A 1 -0.92 1.21 23.03
N LYS A 2 -0.65 2.52 22.88
CA LYS A 2 -1.72 3.54 22.97
C LYS A 2 -2.69 3.29 21.81
N ARG A 3 -3.98 3.34 22.07
CA ARG A 3 -5.02 3.26 21.05
C ARG A 3 -5.11 4.57 20.27
N GLY A 4 -5.46 4.51 19.01
CA GLY A 4 -5.54 5.69 18.17
C GLY A 4 -6.41 5.53 16.93
N THR A 5 -6.41 6.56 16.09
CA THR A 5 -7.25 6.62 14.89
C THR A 5 -6.44 6.95 13.65
N LEU A 6 -6.95 6.56 12.48
CA LEU A 6 -6.33 6.89 11.19
C LEU A 6 -6.39 8.40 10.90
N THR A 7 -7.39 9.09 11.45
CA THR A 7 -7.50 10.55 11.37
C THR A 7 -6.44 11.25 12.22
N GLU A 8 -6.15 10.73 13.44
CA GLU A 8 -5.00 11.17 14.26
C GLU A 8 -3.68 10.95 13.51
N LEU A 9 -3.51 9.79 12.89
CA LEU A 9 -2.35 9.46 12.07
C LEU A 9 -2.16 10.48 10.94
N PHE A 10 -3.22 10.76 10.19
CA PHE A 10 -3.20 11.69 9.07
C PHE A 10 -2.81 13.11 9.51
N PHE A 11 -3.53 13.70 10.44
CA PHE A 11 -3.26 15.08 10.86
C PHE A 11 -1.92 15.24 11.59
N SER A 12 -1.51 14.23 12.39
CA SER A 12 -0.19 14.25 13.02
C SER A 12 0.96 14.17 12.00
N SER A 13 0.75 13.48 10.89
CA SER A 13 1.69 13.45 9.78
C SER A 13 1.78 14.80 9.09
N VAL A 14 0.63 15.42 8.79
CA VAL A 14 0.59 16.77 8.22
C VAL A 14 1.34 17.76 9.10
N ASP A 15 1.05 17.80 10.41
CA ASP A 15 1.68 18.72 11.35
C ASP A 15 3.21 18.56 11.43
N ARG A 16 3.69 17.31 11.37
CA ARG A 16 5.13 17.01 11.47
C ARG A 16 5.92 17.27 10.20
N HIS A 17 5.30 17.06 9.03
CA HIS A 17 6.05 16.97 7.77
C HIS A 17 5.73 18.11 6.80
N ALA A 18 4.68 18.91 7.02
CA ALA A 18 4.22 19.94 6.08
C ALA A 18 5.30 20.96 5.66
N ASP A 19 6.18 21.31 6.58
CA ASP A 19 7.27 22.28 6.31
C ASP A 19 8.64 21.62 6.10
N ARG A 20 8.71 20.29 6.24
CA ARG A 20 9.96 19.52 6.15
C ARG A 20 10.10 18.75 4.85
N ARG A 21 8.96 18.34 4.25
CA ARG A 21 8.95 17.50 3.05
C ARG A 21 8.38 18.23 1.86
N PRO A 22 9.00 18.11 0.68
CA PRO A 22 8.55 18.78 -0.54
C PRO A 22 7.23 18.21 -1.09
N ALA A 23 6.88 16.99 -0.73
CA ALA A 23 5.67 16.31 -1.13
C ALA A 23 5.24 15.28 -0.10
N ALA A 24 3.94 14.99 -0.01
CA ALA A 24 3.36 13.81 0.61
C ALA A 24 3.18 12.70 -0.44
N LEU A 25 2.53 13.04 -1.54
CA LEU A 25 2.21 12.16 -2.64
C LEU A 25 2.80 12.68 -3.95
N ARG A 26 3.21 11.76 -4.83
CA ARG A 26 3.56 12.08 -6.22
C ARG A 26 2.87 11.10 -7.16
N PHE A 27 2.57 11.56 -8.34
CA PHE A 27 1.91 10.77 -9.39
C PHE A 27 2.29 11.33 -10.76
N ARG A 28 2.06 10.57 -11.82
CA ARG A 28 2.46 10.95 -13.16
C ARG A 28 1.26 11.16 -14.06
N ILE A 29 1.21 12.32 -14.74
CA ILE A 29 0.22 12.64 -15.76
C ILE A 29 0.95 13.10 -17.04
N ASN A 30 0.59 12.54 -18.17
CA ASN A 30 1.15 12.93 -19.48
C ASN A 30 2.69 12.95 -19.50
N GLY A 31 3.31 11.97 -18.84
CA GLY A 31 4.76 11.85 -18.79
C GLY A 31 5.48 12.74 -17.77
N THR A 32 4.76 13.56 -17.00
CA THR A 32 5.32 14.48 -15.99
C THR A 32 4.91 14.07 -14.58
N TRP A 33 5.86 14.08 -13.63
CA TRP A 33 5.58 13.86 -12.22
C TRP A 33 5.03 15.13 -11.57
N HIS A 34 3.89 15.00 -10.93
CA HIS A 34 3.23 16.02 -10.12
C HIS A 34 3.35 15.68 -8.65
N ALA A 35 3.30 16.69 -7.79
CA ALA A 35 3.41 16.54 -6.36
C ALA A 35 2.20 17.17 -5.64
N ILE A 36 1.73 16.50 -4.59
CA ILE A 36 0.77 17.03 -3.62
C ILE A 36 1.53 17.17 -2.31
N THR A 37 1.61 18.41 -1.77
CA THR A 37 2.23 18.65 -0.48
C THR A 37 1.31 18.19 0.66
N HIS A 38 1.85 18.03 1.88
CA HIS A 38 1.04 17.70 3.06
C HIS A 38 -0.04 18.75 3.33
N LYS A 39 0.28 20.04 3.13
CA LYS A 39 -0.70 21.14 3.29
C LYS A 39 -1.82 21.04 2.26
N GLU A 40 -1.46 20.81 1.02
CA GLU A 40 -2.44 20.67 -0.07
C GLU A 40 -3.31 19.43 0.13
N LEU A 41 -2.71 18.29 0.51
CA LEU A 41 -3.44 17.08 0.83
C LEU A 41 -4.45 17.31 1.96
N ALA A 42 -4.04 17.96 3.05
CA ALA A 42 -4.93 18.29 4.16
C ALA A 42 -6.06 19.21 3.73
N ARG A 43 -5.76 20.26 2.94
CA ARG A 43 -6.77 21.19 2.41
C ARG A 43 -7.82 20.44 1.58
N ARG A 44 -7.38 19.54 0.68
CA ARG A 44 -8.27 18.74 -0.17
C ARG A 44 -9.12 17.78 0.66
N VAL A 45 -8.53 17.06 1.61
CA VAL A 45 -9.24 16.14 2.50
C VAL A 45 -10.30 16.88 3.32
N VAL A 46 -9.98 18.02 3.92
CA VAL A 46 -10.95 18.83 4.70
C VAL A 46 -12.09 19.34 3.82
N ALA A 47 -11.77 19.84 2.62
CA ALA A 47 -12.79 20.29 1.67
C ALA A 47 -13.70 19.13 1.23
N LEU A 48 -13.12 17.98 0.88
CA LEU A 48 -13.89 16.82 0.45
C LEU A 48 -14.76 16.27 1.60
N THR A 49 -14.25 16.28 2.84
CA THR A 49 -15.03 15.91 4.03
C THR A 49 -16.27 16.79 4.19
N ALA A 50 -16.10 18.11 4.08
CA ALA A 50 -17.23 19.05 4.12
C ALA A 50 -18.20 18.81 2.96
N GLY A 51 -17.68 18.53 1.76
CA GLY A 51 -18.49 18.16 0.59
C GLY A 51 -19.32 16.90 0.80
N LEU A 52 -18.74 15.85 1.40
CA LEU A 52 -19.47 14.62 1.76
C LEU A 52 -20.60 14.90 2.75
N ARG A 53 -20.37 15.76 3.74
CA ARG A 53 -21.41 16.19 4.68
C ARG A 53 -22.54 16.99 4.00
N GLU A 54 -22.21 17.83 3.02
CA GLU A 54 -23.20 18.54 2.19
C GLU A 54 -24.05 17.60 1.33
N LEU A 55 -23.52 16.42 0.96
CA LEU A 55 -24.29 15.35 0.34
C LEU A 55 -25.16 14.58 1.34
N GLY A 56 -25.06 14.88 2.64
CA GLY A 56 -25.81 14.19 3.70
C GLY A 56 -25.19 12.85 4.11
N ILE A 57 -23.90 12.63 3.86
CA ILE A 57 -23.13 11.51 4.44
C ILE A 57 -22.98 11.75 5.92
N ARG A 58 -23.33 10.75 6.73
CA ARG A 58 -23.37 10.81 8.19
C ARG A 58 -22.37 9.85 8.83
N PRO A 59 -21.98 10.07 10.09
CA PRO A 59 -21.21 9.09 10.85
C PRO A 59 -21.83 7.69 10.78
N GLY A 60 -20.98 6.69 10.46
CA GLY A 60 -21.41 5.29 10.30
C GLY A 60 -21.97 4.92 8.93
N ASP A 61 -22.17 5.87 8.01
CA ASP A 61 -22.48 5.55 6.61
C ASP A 61 -21.29 4.83 5.94
N ARG A 62 -21.56 4.08 4.86
CA ARG A 62 -20.53 3.41 4.05
C ARG A 62 -20.43 4.11 2.70
N VAL A 63 -19.19 4.42 2.30
CA VAL A 63 -18.89 5.04 1.02
C VAL A 63 -17.87 4.17 0.27
N ALA A 64 -18.23 3.67 -0.89
CA ALA A 64 -17.36 2.79 -1.65
C ALA A 64 -16.32 3.59 -2.46
N ILE A 65 -15.16 2.95 -2.70
CA ILE A 65 -14.10 3.48 -3.57
C ILE A 65 -13.77 2.41 -4.62
N LEU A 66 -14.30 2.60 -5.83
CA LEU A 66 -14.11 1.74 -7.00
C LEU A 66 -13.06 2.38 -7.91
N ALA A 67 -11.80 2.16 -7.61
CA ALA A 67 -10.71 2.87 -8.27
C ALA A 67 -9.38 2.11 -8.24
N GLU A 68 -8.54 2.37 -9.24
CA GLU A 68 -7.14 2.02 -9.30
C GLU A 68 -6.34 2.81 -8.25
N THR A 69 -5.11 2.37 -7.98
CA THR A 69 -4.18 3.05 -7.08
C THR A 69 -3.75 4.39 -7.66
N ARG A 70 -4.13 5.48 -7.00
CA ARG A 70 -3.91 6.86 -7.42
C ARG A 70 -4.14 7.83 -6.26
N PRO A 71 -3.63 9.09 -6.32
CA PRO A 71 -3.77 10.04 -5.21
C PRO A 71 -5.21 10.31 -4.77
N GLU A 72 -6.14 10.35 -5.73
CA GLU A 72 -7.55 10.63 -5.45
C GLU A 72 -8.18 9.52 -4.59
N TRP A 73 -7.66 8.27 -4.71
CA TRP A 73 -8.08 7.17 -3.86
C TRP A 73 -7.74 7.46 -2.39
N ALA A 74 -6.50 7.84 -2.10
CA ALA A 74 -6.05 8.18 -0.74
C ALA A 74 -6.78 9.43 -0.19
N ILE A 75 -7.03 10.44 -1.03
CA ILE A 75 -7.78 11.65 -0.66
C ILE A 75 -9.22 11.28 -0.28
N ALA A 76 -9.89 10.45 -1.08
CA ALA A 76 -11.26 9.99 -0.82
C ALA A 76 -11.35 9.16 0.46
N ASP A 77 -10.37 8.27 0.69
CA ASP A 77 -10.26 7.46 1.89
C ASP A 77 -10.14 8.33 3.15
N TYR A 78 -9.15 9.22 3.22
CA TYR A 78 -9.01 10.12 4.36
C TYR A 78 -10.24 11.02 4.55
N ALA A 79 -10.90 11.44 3.48
CA ALA A 79 -12.11 12.24 3.57
C ALA A 79 -13.28 11.45 4.16
N CYS A 80 -13.46 10.18 3.79
CA CYS A 80 -14.45 9.29 4.40
C CYS A 80 -14.17 9.11 5.89
N LEU A 81 -12.92 8.80 6.25
CA LEU A 81 -12.52 8.65 7.66
C LEU A 81 -12.76 9.92 8.48
N CYS A 82 -12.44 11.11 7.93
CA CYS A 82 -12.69 12.40 8.57
C CYS A 82 -14.19 12.75 8.64
N ALA A 83 -15.01 12.25 7.72
CA ALA A 83 -16.47 12.35 7.78
C ALA A 83 -17.10 11.34 8.77
N GLN A 84 -16.29 10.49 9.41
CA GLN A 84 -16.71 9.39 10.27
C GLN A 84 -17.53 8.32 9.53
N ALA A 85 -17.34 8.23 8.22
CA ALA A 85 -17.92 7.20 7.37
C ALA A 85 -16.89 6.07 7.17
N ALA A 86 -17.37 4.83 7.13
CA ALA A 86 -16.54 3.70 6.78
C ALA A 86 -16.39 3.62 5.26
N ASP A 87 -15.17 3.51 4.75
CA ASP A 87 -14.99 3.25 3.34
C ASP A 87 -15.15 1.77 3.00
N VAL A 88 -15.50 1.50 1.73
CA VAL A 88 -15.65 0.15 1.19
C VAL A 88 -14.79 0.07 -0.08
N PRO A 89 -13.56 -0.42 0.01
CA PRO A 89 -12.69 -0.56 -1.16
C PRO A 89 -13.21 -1.64 -2.09
N VAL A 90 -13.32 -1.30 -3.38
CA VAL A 90 -13.79 -2.20 -4.43
C VAL A 90 -12.73 -2.26 -5.53
N TYR A 91 -12.32 -3.47 -5.89
CA TYR A 91 -11.35 -3.65 -6.98
C TYR A 91 -11.93 -3.22 -8.31
N PRO A 92 -11.23 -2.38 -9.09
CA PRO A 92 -11.71 -1.91 -10.40
C PRO A 92 -11.85 -3.04 -11.42
N THR A 93 -11.17 -4.16 -11.21
CA THR A 93 -11.22 -5.35 -12.06
C THR A 93 -12.45 -6.23 -11.85
N LEU A 94 -13.25 -5.99 -10.82
CA LEU A 94 -14.48 -6.73 -10.57
C LEU A 94 -15.52 -6.45 -11.65
N THR A 95 -16.32 -7.46 -11.96
CA THR A 95 -17.48 -7.33 -12.84
C THR A 95 -18.58 -6.47 -12.21
N ALA A 96 -19.52 -5.97 -13.02
CA ALA A 96 -20.70 -5.24 -12.52
C ALA A 96 -21.48 -6.04 -11.46
N LYS A 97 -21.71 -7.35 -11.70
CA LYS A 97 -22.39 -8.23 -10.75
C LYS A 97 -21.66 -8.37 -9.40
N GLN A 98 -20.32 -8.50 -9.43
CA GLN A 98 -19.52 -8.58 -8.20
C GLN A 98 -19.51 -7.25 -7.45
N THR A 99 -19.45 -6.13 -8.20
CA THR A 99 -19.55 -4.78 -7.64
C THR A 99 -20.91 -4.54 -7.00
N GLU A 100 -22.00 -4.97 -7.67
CA GLU A 100 -23.36 -4.92 -7.12
C GLU A 100 -23.47 -5.61 -5.77
N TYR A 101 -22.93 -6.83 -5.69
CA TYR A 101 -22.95 -7.59 -4.45
C TYR A 101 -22.33 -6.79 -3.29
N ILE A 102 -21.10 -6.27 -3.50
CA ILE A 102 -20.38 -5.51 -2.46
C ILE A 102 -21.13 -4.24 -2.07
N LEU A 103 -21.61 -3.46 -3.04
CA LEU A 103 -22.33 -2.20 -2.77
C LEU A 103 -23.67 -2.45 -2.04
N LYS A 104 -24.34 -3.54 -2.36
CA LYS A 104 -25.62 -3.93 -1.74
C LYS A 104 -25.40 -4.45 -0.33
N ASP A 105 -24.47 -5.39 -0.14
CA ASP A 105 -24.20 -6.04 1.14
C ASP A 105 -23.63 -5.04 2.17
N SER A 106 -22.69 -4.17 1.74
CA SER A 106 -22.18 -3.09 2.59
C SER A 106 -23.21 -2.02 2.89
N GLY A 107 -24.27 -1.92 2.11
CA GLY A 107 -25.26 -0.84 2.18
C GLY A 107 -24.65 0.53 1.83
N ALA A 108 -23.72 0.58 0.90
CA ALA A 108 -23.03 1.80 0.51
C ALA A 108 -24.01 2.88 0.01
N VAL A 109 -23.89 4.09 0.55
CA VAL A 109 -24.76 5.23 0.20
C VAL A 109 -24.15 6.14 -0.85
N GLY A 110 -22.85 6.02 -1.06
CA GLY A 110 -22.08 6.74 -2.09
C GLY A 110 -20.98 5.85 -2.66
N VAL A 111 -20.54 6.17 -3.87
CA VAL A 111 -19.40 5.50 -4.51
C VAL A 111 -18.54 6.50 -5.27
N PHE A 112 -17.24 6.46 -5.01
CA PHE A 112 -16.23 7.09 -5.84
C PHE A 112 -15.81 6.13 -6.97
N CYS A 113 -15.77 6.63 -8.19
CA CYS A 113 -15.36 5.90 -9.39
C CYS A 113 -14.15 6.58 -10.02
N SER A 114 -13.11 5.83 -10.37
CA SER A 114 -11.90 6.44 -10.97
C SER A 114 -12.15 6.98 -12.37
N THR A 115 -12.82 6.22 -13.24
CA THR A 115 -12.92 6.47 -14.68
C THR A 115 -14.35 6.40 -15.18
N ALA A 116 -14.56 6.82 -16.43
CA ALA A 116 -15.85 6.66 -17.12
C ALA A 116 -16.31 5.20 -17.20
N GLU A 117 -15.39 4.25 -17.32
CA GLU A 117 -15.68 2.81 -17.32
C GLU A 117 -16.27 2.37 -15.99
N GLN A 118 -15.67 2.77 -14.87
CA GLN A 118 -16.16 2.43 -13.54
C GLN A 118 -17.52 3.09 -13.26
N VAL A 119 -17.74 4.32 -13.72
CA VAL A 119 -19.04 4.98 -13.67
C VAL A 119 -20.09 4.20 -14.48
N ALA A 120 -19.74 3.77 -15.71
CA ALA A 120 -20.65 2.98 -16.54
C ALA A 120 -21.04 1.66 -15.86
N LYS A 121 -20.08 0.96 -15.23
CA LYS A 121 -20.30 -0.26 -14.44
C LYS A 121 -21.30 -0.03 -13.31
N VAL A 122 -21.19 1.07 -12.56
CA VAL A 122 -22.14 1.41 -11.51
C VAL A 122 -23.53 1.72 -12.05
N PHE A 123 -23.60 2.43 -13.21
CA PHE A 123 -24.90 2.71 -13.84
C PHE A 123 -25.64 1.45 -14.30
N GLU A 124 -24.95 0.41 -14.73
CA GLU A 124 -25.56 -0.89 -15.10
C GLU A 124 -26.31 -1.54 -13.95
N ILE A 125 -25.90 -1.28 -12.72
CA ILE A 125 -26.42 -1.93 -11.52
C ILE A 125 -27.21 -0.99 -10.61
N LYS A 126 -27.24 0.32 -10.88
CA LYS A 126 -27.74 1.37 -10.00
C LYS A 126 -29.19 1.12 -9.53
N ASP A 127 -30.07 0.66 -10.42
CA ASP A 127 -31.48 0.46 -10.11
C ASP A 127 -31.71 -0.69 -9.13
N ARG A 128 -30.72 -1.54 -8.90
CA ARG A 128 -30.73 -2.63 -7.93
C ARG A 128 -30.07 -2.27 -6.59
N LEU A 129 -29.62 -1.01 -6.43
CA LEU A 129 -28.92 -0.48 -5.27
C LEU A 129 -29.75 0.62 -4.58
N PRO A 130 -30.76 0.27 -3.78
CA PRO A 130 -31.70 1.25 -3.22
C PRO A 130 -31.05 2.25 -2.25
N ASN A 131 -29.92 1.89 -1.64
CA ASN A 131 -29.19 2.75 -0.72
C ASN A 131 -28.23 3.72 -1.42
N LEU A 132 -27.83 3.44 -2.67
CA LEU A 132 -26.83 4.23 -3.39
C LEU A 132 -27.43 5.56 -3.89
N ARG A 133 -27.06 6.65 -3.24
CA ARG A 133 -27.58 7.99 -3.52
C ARG A 133 -26.62 8.84 -4.36
N HIS A 134 -25.32 8.64 -4.19
CA HIS A 134 -24.30 9.51 -4.74
C HIS A 134 -23.26 8.72 -5.54
N ILE A 135 -23.00 9.18 -6.76
CA ILE A 135 -21.92 8.67 -7.62
C ILE A 135 -20.98 9.84 -7.89
N ILE A 136 -19.71 9.68 -7.53
CA ILE A 136 -18.65 10.67 -7.67
C ILE A 136 -17.59 10.11 -8.61
N THR A 137 -17.14 10.87 -9.59
CA THR A 137 -16.05 10.47 -10.48
C THR A 137 -14.77 11.24 -10.20
N PHE A 138 -13.63 10.57 -10.26
CA PHE A 138 -12.32 11.23 -10.17
C PHE A 138 -11.96 11.96 -11.47
N GLU A 139 -12.36 11.41 -12.63
CA GLU A 139 -12.05 11.97 -13.93
C GLU A 139 -13.26 12.69 -14.55
N ALA A 140 -12.99 13.82 -15.17
CA ALA A 140 -14.02 14.57 -15.88
C ALA A 140 -14.72 13.76 -16.99
N SER A 141 -14.02 12.81 -17.60
CA SER A 141 -14.57 11.87 -18.61
C SER A 141 -15.69 10.98 -18.07
N GLY A 142 -15.75 10.75 -16.76
CA GLY A 142 -16.80 9.98 -16.10
C GLY A 142 -18.06 10.81 -15.79
N LYS A 143 -18.02 12.12 -16.01
CA LYS A 143 -19.13 13.00 -15.67
C LYS A 143 -20.31 12.81 -16.60
N ARG A 144 -21.50 12.63 -16.03
CA ARG A 144 -22.79 12.55 -16.71
C ARG A 144 -23.91 13.01 -15.77
N ALA A 145 -25.14 13.07 -16.26
CA ALA A 145 -26.30 13.42 -15.41
C ALA A 145 -26.36 12.51 -14.15
N GLY A 146 -26.47 13.13 -12.98
CA GLY A 146 -26.51 12.45 -11.70
C GLY A 146 -25.13 11.98 -11.16
N VAL A 147 -24.03 12.38 -11.78
CA VAL A 147 -22.65 12.13 -11.31
C VAL A 147 -21.96 13.46 -11.01
N LEU A 148 -21.40 13.57 -9.80
CA LEU A 148 -20.53 14.69 -9.42
C LEU A 148 -19.08 14.37 -9.77
N SER A 149 -18.30 15.36 -10.17
CA SER A 149 -16.85 15.19 -10.19
C SER A 149 -16.26 15.41 -8.79
N LEU A 150 -15.07 14.88 -8.56
CA LEU A 150 -14.31 15.09 -7.33
C LEU A 150 -14.08 16.60 -7.08
N ASP A 151 -13.71 17.33 -8.12
CA ASP A 151 -13.47 18.78 -8.05
C ASP A 151 -14.75 19.55 -7.68
N GLU A 152 -15.91 19.16 -8.23
CA GLU A 152 -17.19 19.77 -7.84
C GLU A 152 -17.54 19.49 -6.38
N LEU A 153 -17.23 18.31 -5.89
CA LEU A 153 -17.47 17.97 -4.49
C LEU A 153 -16.50 18.71 -3.56
N GLU A 154 -15.23 18.83 -3.93
CA GLU A 154 -14.26 19.68 -3.20
C GLU A 154 -14.71 21.16 -3.22
N ALA A 155 -15.13 21.70 -4.35
CA ALA A 155 -15.63 23.08 -4.45
C ALA A 155 -16.89 23.31 -3.60
N LYS A 156 -17.82 22.34 -3.58
CA LYS A 156 -19.00 22.38 -2.72
C LYS A 156 -18.59 22.42 -1.22
N GLY A 157 -17.62 21.62 -0.82
CA GLY A 157 -17.11 21.60 0.54
C GLY A 157 -16.39 22.91 0.91
N GLN A 158 -15.61 23.48 0.00
CA GLN A 158 -14.96 24.79 0.19
C GLN A 158 -16.00 25.90 0.41
N ALA A 159 -17.06 25.93 -0.41
CA ALA A 159 -18.16 26.87 -0.26
C ALA A 159 -18.90 26.72 1.09
N ALA A 160 -18.96 25.50 1.60
CA ALA A 160 -19.59 25.17 2.88
C ALA A 160 -18.63 25.28 4.10
N ALA A 161 -17.40 25.75 3.93
CA ALA A 161 -16.40 25.79 5.00
C ALA A 161 -16.89 26.54 6.26
N ALA A 162 -17.64 27.64 6.11
CA ALA A 162 -18.21 28.37 7.23
C ALA A 162 -19.27 27.57 8.01
N LYS A 163 -19.93 26.60 7.37
CA LYS A 163 -20.90 25.67 8.00
C LYS A 163 -20.21 24.56 8.78
N TYR A 164 -18.98 24.18 8.35
CA TYR A 164 -18.20 23.10 8.94
C TYR A 164 -16.83 23.56 9.42
N PRO A 165 -16.74 24.53 10.34
CA PRO A 165 -15.45 25.12 10.77
C PRO A 165 -14.60 24.15 11.59
N ARG A 166 -15.17 23.05 12.10
CA ARG A 166 -14.53 22.12 13.04
C ARG A 166 -14.27 20.74 12.45
N VAL A 167 -14.16 20.61 11.11
CA VAL A 167 -13.92 19.32 10.45
C VAL A 167 -12.71 18.58 11.06
N ARG A 168 -11.60 19.28 11.26
CA ARG A 168 -10.39 18.67 11.83
C ARG A 168 -10.59 18.20 13.28
N GLU A 169 -11.17 19.04 14.11
CA GLU A 169 -11.42 18.74 15.52
C GLU A 169 -12.35 17.54 15.67
N GLU A 170 -13.41 17.50 14.88
CA GLU A 170 -14.37 16.39 14.86
C GLU A 170 -13.75 15.10 14.32
N ALA A 171 -12.88 15.19 13.31
CA ALA A 171 -12.11 14.06 12.82
C ALA A 171 -11.14 13.50 13.87
N LEU A 172 -10.51 14.37 14.68
CA LEU A 172 -9.63 13.97 15.79
C LEU A 172 -10.40 13.39 16.99
N ALA A 173 -11.70 13.66 17.09
CA ALA A 173 -12.58 13.12 18.12
C ALA A 173 -13.21 11.77 17.78
N VAL A 174 -12.88 11.20 16.62
CA VAL A 174 -13.34 9.85 16.20
C VAL A 174 -12.91 8.80 17.21
N SER A 175 -13.81 7.90 17.56
CA SER A 175 -13.48 6.79 18.47
C SER A 175 -12.52 5.79 17.80
N PRO A 176 -11.50 5.30 18.51
CA PRO A 176 -10.69 4.18 18.04
C PRO A 176 -11.48 2.92 17.68
N ASP A 177 -12.65 2.72 18.32
CA ASP A 177 -13.56 1.60 18.05
C ASP A 177 -14.52 1.83 16.88
N ALA A 178 -14.54 3.04 16.31
CA ALA A 178 -15.34 3.30 15.12
C ALA A 178 -14.85 2.46 13.94
N ILE A 179 -15.77 1.97 13.13
CA ILE A 179 -15.46 1.21 11.92
C ILE A 179 -14.79 2.16 10.92
N ALA A 180 -13.58 1.80 10.50
CA ALA A 180 -12.84 2.54 9.49
C ALA A 180 -13.15 2.03 8.09
N THR A 181 -13.27 0.70 7.93
CA THR A 181 -13.43 0.10 6.60
C THR A 181 -14.09 -1.27 6.63
N LEU A 182 -14.74 -1.63 5.52
CA LEU A 182 -15.22 -2.98 5.23
C LEU A 182 -14.48 -3.49 3.98
N ILE A 183 -13.61 -4.47 4.16
CA ILE A 183 -12.80 -5.04 3.05
C ILE A 183 -13.35 -6.42 2.70
N TYR A 184 -13.83 -6.58 1.45
CA TYR A 184 -14.38 -7.84 1.00
C TYR A 184 -13.30 -8.80 0.54
N THR A 185 -13.29 -10.00 1.12
CA THR A 185 -12.39 -11.09 0.76
C THR A 185 -13.16 -12.24 0.13
N SER A 186 -12.58 -12.89 -0.89
CA SER A 186 -13.12 -14.14 -1.42
C SER A 186 -12.92 -15.23 -0.37
N GLY A 187 -13.99 -15.59 0.32
CA GLY A 187 -13.98 -16.75 1.20
C GLY A 187 -13.70 -18.04 0.42
N THR A 188 -13.30 -19.09 1.11
CA THR A 188 -13.07 -20.42 0.52
C THR A 188 -14.33 -21.06 -0.06
N THR A 189 -15.50 -20.59 0.33
CA THR A 189 -16.81 -21.12 -0.08
C THR A 189 -17.88 -20.00 -0.11
N GLY A 190 -18.34 -19.63 -1.30
CA GLY A 190 -19.50 -18.75 -1.48
C GLY A 190 -19.19 -17.29 -1.81
N ASP A 191 -20.14 -16.42 -1.51
CA ASP A 191 -20.02 -14.98 -1.77
C ASP A 191 -18.95 -14.32 -0.89
N PRO A 192 -18.29 -13.23 -1.36
CA PRO A 192 -17.31 -12.50 -0.60
C PRO A 192 -17.85 -12.01 0.74
N LYS A 193 -17.02 -12.08 1.80
CA LYS A 193 -17.37 -11.60 3.15
C LYS A 193 -16.66 -10.30 3.46
N GLY A 194 -17.37 -9.35 4.05
CA GLY A 194 -16.83 -8.08 4.49
C GLY A 194 -16.08 -8.21 5.82
N VAL A 195 -14.77 -8.03 5.81
CA VAL A 195 -13.95 -7.93 7.02
C VAL A 195 -14.10 -6.52 7.59
N ILE A 196 -14.57 -6.44 8.83
CA ILE A 196 -14.80 -5.16 9.53
C ILE A 196 -13.56 -4.79 10.32
N LEU A 197 -12.94 -3.67 9.97
CA LEU A 197 -11.77 -3.15 10.66
C LEU A 197 -12.07 -1.78 11.27
N THR A 198 -11.72 -1.62 12.55
CA THR A 198 -11.80 -0.33 13.25
C THR A 198 -10.59 0.54 12.97
N HIS A 199 -10.66 1.80 13.36
CA HIS A 199 -9.50 2.69 13.35
C HIS A 199 -8.35 2.11 14.16
N ASP A 200 -8.62 1.57 15.35
CA ASP A 200 -7.58 1.01 16.22
C ASP A 200 -6.95 -0.28 15.66
N ASN A 201 -7.72 -1.11 14.96
CA ASN A 201 -7.15 -2.31 14.34
C ASN A 201 -6.01 -1.94 13.38
N ILE A 202 -6.25 -1.00 12.48
CA ILE A 202 -5.23 -0.56 11.51
C ILE A 202 -4.16 0.30 12.19
N TRP A 203 -4.53 1.22 13.08
CA TRP A 203 -3.59 2.04 13.85
C TRP A 203 -2.58 1.19 14.60
N SER A 204 -3.04 0.19 15.35
CA SER A 204 -2.14 -0.68 16.12
C SER A 204 -1.16 -1.44 15.22
N ASN A 205 -1.62 -1.85 14.04
CA ASN A 205 -0.79 -2.54 13.05
C ASN A 205 0.26 -1.60 12.43
N VAL A 206 -0.11 -0.36 12.10
CA VAL A 206 0.84 0.69 11.67
C VAL A 206 1.91 0.93 12.74
N GLN A 207 1.51 1.09 14.01
CA GLN A 207 2.46 1.30 15.11
C GLN A 207 3.39 0.09 15.32
N ALA A 208 2.89 -1.13 15.15
CA ALA A 208 3.69 -2.34 15.21
C ALA A 208 4.69 -2.43 14.06
N ALA A 209 4.26 -2.14 12.83
CA ALA A 209 5.11 -2.15 11.65
C ALA A 209 6.25 -1.11 11.76
N LEU A 210 5.97 0.09 12.24
CA LEU A 210 6.97 1.15 12.45
C LEU A 210 8.09 0.78 13.44
N GLN A 211 7.83 -0.12 14.40
CA GLN A 211 8.85 -0.59 15.32
C GLN A 211 9.81 -1.61 14.68
N VAL A 212 9.39 -2.28 13.59
CA VAL A 212 10.19 -3.27 12.87
C VAL A 212 10.86 -2.66 11.64
N MET A 213 10.11 -1.78 10.93
CA MET A 213 10.60 -1.10 9.73
C MET A 213 11.40 0.15 10.10
N THR A 214 12.65 0.21 9.67
CA THR A 214 13.51 1.39 9.85
C THR A 214 13.20 2.46 8.79
N LEU A 215 12.02 3.08 8.91
CA LEU A 215 11.57 4.17 8.03
C LEU A 215 12.06 5.53 8.54
N THR A 216 12.35 6.42 7.62
CA THR A 216 12.69 7.82 7.90
C THR A 216 11.94 8.75 6.96
N ASP A 217 11.84 10.02 7.32
CA ASP A 217 11.28 11.05 6.46
C ASP A 217 12.17 11.38 5.23
N GLN A 218 13.37 10.80 5.11
CA GLN A 218 14.21 10.87 3.92
C GLN A 218 13.90 9.79 2.89
N ASP A 219 13.06 8.85 3.23
CA ASP A 219 12.68 7.76 2.33
C ASP A 219 11.66 8.21 1.27
N GLU A 220 11.68 7.50 0.15
CA GLU A 220 10.72 7.59 -0.93
C GLU A 220 10.28 6.18 -1.33
N CYS A 221 8.99 5.98 -1.50
CA CYS A 221 8.41 4.70 -1.93
C CYS A 221 7.82 4.81 -3.33
N LEU A 222 7.90 3.74 -4.12
CA LEU A 222 7.08 3.55 -5.31
C LEU A 222 5.95 2.57 -4.96
N ALA A 223 4.73 3.09 -4.82
CA ALA A 223 3.50 2.34 -4.55
C ALA A 223 2.87 1.85 -5.86
N MET A 224 2.55 0.56 -5.95
CA MET A 224 2.08 -0.06 -7.18
C MET A 224 0.99 -1.12 -6.98
N LEU A 225 0.77 -1.56 -5.75
CA LEU A 225 -0.27 -2.53 -5.44
C LEU A 225 -1.63 -1.83 -5.29
N PRO A 226 -2.74 -2.56 -5.39
CA PRO A 226 -4.06 -1.97 -5.22
C PRO A 226 -4.29 -1.44 -3.81
N LEU A 227 -4.63 -0.16 -3.65
CA LEU A 227 -5.08 0.41 -2.37
C LEU A 227 -6.38 -0.21 -1.85
N SER A 228 -7.12 -0.89 -2.73
CA SER A 228 -8.27 -1.72 -2.33
C SER A 228 -7.87 -2.95 -1.52
N HIS A 229 -6.59 -3.32 -1.52
CA HIS A 229 -6.06 -4.42 -0.70
C HIS A 229 -5.51 -3.90 0.62
N VAL A 230 -5.88 -4.55 1.73
CA VAL A 230 -5.45 -4.14 3.08
C VAL A 230 -3.93 -3.97 3.22
N TYR A 231 -3.14 -4.78 2.54
CA TYR A 231 -1.68 -4.73 2.60
C TYR A 231 -1.13 -3.38 2.10
N GLU A 232 -1.45 -2.98 0.86
CA GLU A 232 -0.98 -1.70 0.32
C GLU A 232 -1.52 -0.52 1.12
N ARG A 233 -2.79 -0.59 1.51
CA ARG A 233 -3.44 0.47 2.27
C ARG A 233 -2.79 0.69 3.64
N MET A 234 -2.52 -0.38 4.41
CA MET A 234 -1.82 -0.25 5.69
C MET A 234 -0.41 0.30 5.52
N VAL A 235 0.27 -0.11 4.44
CA VAL A 235 1.58 0.42 4.08
C VAL A 235 1.50 1.90 3.77
N ASP A 236 0.52 2.35 2.98
CA ASP A 236 0.31 3.75 2.65
C ASP A 236 0.15 4.61 3.92
N TYR A 237 -0.66 4.17 4.88
CA TYR A 237 -0.77 4.81 6.19
C TYR A 237 0.56 4.84 6.96
N THR A 238 1.32 3.74 6.92
CA THR A 238 2.61 3.63 7.61
C THR A 238 3.63 4.61 7.02
N LEU A 239 3.72 4.68 5.68
CA LEU A 239 4.60 5.58 4.96
C LEU A 239 4.22 7.04 5.20
N MET A 240 2.92 7.37 5.13
CA MET A 240 2.41 8.70 5.42
C MET A 240 2.78 9.14 6.84
N HIS A 241 2.60 8.28 7.84
CA HIS A 241 2.94 8.57 9.22
C HIS A 241 4.45 8.79 9.43
N ALA A 242 5.29 8.07 8.71
CA ALA A 242 6.74 8.22 8.75
C ALA A 242 7.27 9.43 7.96
N GLY A 243 6.42 10.12 7.19
CA GLY A 243 6.82 11.25 6.33
C GLY A 243 7.54 10.82 5.04
N VAL A 244 7.39 9.57 4.65
CA VAL A 244 7.92 9.02 3.39
C VAL A 244 7.11 9.59 2.21
N ILE A 245 7.80 10.03 1.15
CA ILE A 245 7.10 10.45 -0.08
C ILE A 245 6.59 9.20 -0.79
N ILE A 246 5.28 9.15 -1.02
CA ILE A 246 4.62 8.05 -1.73
C ILE A 246 4.47 8.44 -3.19
N ASN A 247 5.13 7.70 -4.09
CA ASN A 247 5.02 7.89 -5.52
C ASN A 247 4.13 6.79 -6.09
N TYR A 248 2.95 7.13 -6.61
CA TYR A 248 2.05 6.17 -7.24
C TYR A 248 2.51 5.86 -8.66
N ALA A 249 2.74 4.59 -8.96
CA ALA A 249 3.11 4.14 -10.29
C ALA A 249 1.94 4.36 -11.28
N GLU A 250 2.26 4.70 -12.53
CA GLU A 250 1.24 4.89 -13.58
C GLU A 250 0.43 3.62 -13.86
N SER A 251 1.10 2.48 -13.85
CA SER A 251 0.52 1.15 -14.00
C SER A 251 1.57 0.10 -13.64
N PHE A 252 1.14 -1.15 -13.46
CA PHE A 252 2.04 -2.26 -13.17
C PHE A 252 3.10 -2.49 -14.28
N ASP A 253 2.76 -2.23 -15.53
CA ASP A 253 3.69 -2.38 -16.66
C ASP A 253 4.73 -1.25 -16.73
N LYS A 254 4.43 -0.09 -16.13
CA LYS A 254 5.32 1.06 -16.06
C LYS A 254 6.23 1.06 -14.83
N VAL A 255 6.13 0.07 -13.94
CA VAL A 255 6.95 -0.01 -12.72
C VAL A 255 8.46 0.07 -13.02
N GLY A 256 8.95 -0.63 -14.04
CA GLY A 256 10.36 -0.59 -14.41
C GLY A 256 10.89 0.81 -14.76
N PRO A 257 10.29 1.52 -15.72
CA PRO A 257 10.60 2.94 -15.99
C PRO A 257 10.43 3.83 -14.75
N ASN A 258 9.32 3.71 -14.02
CA ASN A 258 9.05 4.54 -12.84
C ASN A 258 10.10 4.33 -11.73
N LEU A 259 10.62 3.11 -11.51
CA LEU A 259 11.73 2.85 -10.59
C LEU A 259 12.99 3.65 -10.95
N GLN A 260 13.30 3.80 -12.23
CA GLN A 260 14.48 4.54 -12.69
C GLN A 260 14.30 6.06 -12.58
N GLU A 261 13.07 6.56 -12.76
CA GLU A 261 12.73 7.98 -12.68
C GLU A 261 12.64 8.46 -11.23
N VAL A 262 11.85 7.74 -10.40
CA VAL A 262 11.62 8.05 -8.98
C VAL A 262 12.85 7.76 -8.14
N ARG A 263 13.58 6.68 -8.45
CA ARG A 263 14.72 6.19 -7.68
C ARG A 263 14.36 6.00 -6.19
N PRO A 264 13.34 5.20 -5.88
CA PRO A 264 12.84 5.05 -4.52
C PRO A 264 13.90 4.41 -3.61
N THR A 265 13.73 4.61 -2.30
CA THR A 265 14.56 3.94 -1.27
C THR A 265 13.89 2.68 -0.74
N ILE A 266 12.57 2.57 -0.91
CA ILE A 266 11.75 1.46 -0.44
C ILE A 266 10.76 1.08 -1.54
N VAL A 267 10.53 -0.22 -1.70
CA VAL A 267 9.48 -0.74 -2.59
C VAL A 267 8.79 -1.90 -1.92
N LEU A 268 7.46 -1.84 -1.90
CA LEU A 268 6.63 -2.94 -1.40
C LEU A 268 5.95 -3.60 -2.57
N SER A 269 5.95 -4.94 -2.58
CA SER A 269 5.32 -5.69 -3.66
C SER A 269 4.98 -7.13 -3.22
N VAL A 270 4.62 -7.93 -4.18
CA VAL A 270 4.31 -9.35 -4.04
C VAL A 270 5.39 -10.19 -4.75
N PRO A 271 5.55 -11.48 -4.43
CA PRO A 271 6.59 -12.36 -5.01
C PRO A 271 6.71 -12.27 -6.51
N ARG A 272 5.59 -12.17 -7.22
CA ARG A 272 5.54 -12.11 -8.69
C ARG A 272 6.39 -10.98 -9.30
N LEU A 273 6.55 -9.84 -8.62
CA LEU A 273 7.43 -8.77 -9.10
C LEU A 273 8.88 -9.24 -9.08
N TYR A 274 9.33 -9.80 -7.97
CA TYR A 274 10.71 -10.26 -7.77
C TYR A 274 11.05 -11.40 -8.70
N GLU A 275 10.13 -12.35 -8.90
CA GLU A 275 10.23 -13.44 -9.87
C GLU A 275 10.38 -12.93 -11.30
N LYS A 276 9.54 -11.95 -11.70
CA LYS A 276 9.60 -11.31 -13.04
C LYS A 276 10.94 -10.58 -13.24
N VAL A 277 11.42 -9.85 -12.23
CA VAL A 277 12.72 -9.18 -12.29
C VAL A 277 13.85 -10.20 -12.39
N TYR A 278 13.84 -11.23 -11.57
CA TYR A 278 14.85 -12.31 -11.60
C TYR A 278 14.86 -13.03 -12.95
N ALA A 279 13.70 -13.45 -13.46
CA ALA A 279 13.56 -14.10 -14.75
C ALA A 279 14.13 -13.23 -15.89
N ARG A 280 13.85 -11.92 -15.87
CA ARG A 280 14.39 -10.98 -16.86
C ARG A 280 15.91 -10.82 -16.78
N VAL A 281 16.48 -10.85 -15.57
CA VAL A 281 17.93 -10.85 -15.35
C VAL A 281 18.57 -12.11 -15.90
N LEU A 282 17.96 -13.26 -15.63
CA LEU A 282 18.41 -14.57 -16.11
C LEU A 282 18.33 -14.67 -17.65
N GLU A 283 17.24 -14.25 -18.26
CA GLU A 283 17.05 -14.19 -19.72
C GLU A 283 18.14 -13.33 -20.38
N ASN A 284 18.40 -12.14 -19.85
CA ASN A 284 19.47 -11.26 -20.36
C ASN A 284 20.88 -11.88 -20.20
N ALA A 285 21.09 -12.69 -19.18
CA ALA A 285 22.35 -13.41 -19.00
C ALA A 285 22.49 -14.56 -20.01
N LEU A 286 21.41 -15.32 -20.23
CA LEU A 286 21.39 -16.47 -21.16
C LEU A 286 21.48 -16.06 -22.64
N SER A 287 20.82 -14.95 -23.02
CA SER A 287 20.88 -14.39 -24.38
C SER A 287 22.18 -13.67 -24.69
N GLY A 288 23.06 -13.45 -23.69
CA GLY A 288 24.36 -12.84 -23.87
C GLY A 288 25.43 -13.77 -24.43
N SER A 289 26.62 -13.23 -24.68
CA SER A 289 27.78 -14.02 -25.10
C SER A 289 28.15 -15.09 -24.06
N ALA A 290 28.84 -16.16 -24.49
CA ALA A 290 29.30 -17.23 -23.59
C ALA A 290 30.09 -16.71 -22.39
N LEU A 291 30.91 -15.65 -22.59
CA LEU A 291 31.65 -14.99 -21.51
C LEU A 291 30.69 -14.28 -20.52
N LYS A 292 29.71 -13.51 -21.00
CA LYS A 292 28.72 -12.85 -20.14
C LYS A 292 27.95 -13.86 -19.29
N ARG A 293 27.53 -14.97 -19.92
CA ARG A 293 26.84 -16.07 -19.24
C ARG A 293 27.71 -16.68 -18.14
N ARG A 294 29.00 -16.99 -18.43
CA ARG A 294 29.92 -17.54 -17.41
C ARG A 294 30.15 -16.57 -16.26
N ILE A 295 30.32 -15.27 -16.54
CA ILE A 295 30.49 -14.24 -15.51
C ILE A 295 29.23 -14.15 -14.62
N PHE A 296 28.03 -14.21 -15.22
CA PHE A 296 26.79 -14.14 -14.45
C PHE A 296 26.64 -15.32 -13.48
N PHE A 297 26.83 -16.56 -13.96
CA PHE A 297 26.71 -17.74 -13.10
C PHE A 297 27.79 -17.81 -12.02
N TRP A 298 29.02 -17.41 -12.37
CA TRP A 298 30.09 -17.26 -11.41
C TRP A 298 29.74 -16.20 -10.32
N ALA A 299 29.25 -15.04 -10.71
CA ALA A 299 28.86 -13.98 -9.81
C ALA A 299 27.69 -14.42 -8.90
N ARG A 300 26.71 -15.12 -9.47
CA ARG A 300 25.59 -15.70 -8.73
C ARG A 300 26.07 -16.67 -7.64
N GLN A 301 26.99 -17.60 -8.00
CA GLN A 301 27.55 -18.54 -7.02
C GLN A 301 28.35 -17.81 -5.93
N ALA A 302 29.21 -16.88 -6.29
CA ALA A 302 29.96 -16.09 -5.31
C ALA A 302 29.05 -15.26 -4.38
N GLY A 303 27.94 -14.73 -4.93
CA GLY A 303 26.92 -14.05 -4.17
C GLY A 303 26.17 -14.98 -3.22
N ASP A 304 25.82 -16.18 -3.66
CA ASP A 304 25.13 -17.18 -2.85
C ASP A 304 25.97 -17.63 -1.65
N ASP A 305 27.23 -17.95 -1.88
CA ASP A 305 28.20 -18.33 -0.84
C ASP A 305 28.38 -17.19 0.18
N TRP A 306 28.53 -15.95 -0.31
CA TRP A 306 28.65 -14.77 0.55
C TRP A 306 27.39 -14.53 1.37
N ALA A 307 26.20 -14.60 0.73
CA ALA A 307 24.91 -14.36 1.39
C ALA A 307 24.65 -15.40 2.48
N THR A 308 25.01 -16.68 2.24
CA THR A 308 24.88 -17.75 3.24
C THR A 308 25.63 -17.41 4.53
N LEU A 309 26.93 -17.10 4.42
CA LEU A 309 27.73 -16.74 5.58
C LEU A 309 27.26 -15.45 6.26
N LYS A 310 26.84 -14.48 5.47
CA LYS A 310 26.35 -13.18 5.98
C LYS A 310 25.05 -13.33 6.77
N LEU A 311 24.10 -14.11 6.27
CA LEU A 311 22.81 -14.40 6.92
C LEU A 311 23.01 -15.23 8.20
N ASP A 312 23.94 -16.19 8.17
CA ASP A 312 24.33 -17.02 9.33
C ASP A 312 25.19 -16.25 10.36
N GLN A 313 25.51 -14.96 10.09
CA GLN A 313 26.38 -14.14 10.92
C GLN A 313 27.79 -14.76 11.13
N ARG A 314 28.26 -15.55 10.15
CA ARG A 314 29.57 -16.20 10.14
C ARG A 314 30.64 -15.29 9.50
N PRO A 315 31.91 -15.41 9.92
CA PRO A 315 33.01 -14.69 9.29
C PRO A 315 33.11 -14.98 7.79
N ILE A 316 33.27 -13.94 6.99
CA ILE A 316 33.45 -14.07 5.53
C ILE A 316 34.95 -14.14 5.22
N PRO A 317 35.45 -15.23 4.61
CA PRO A 317 36.85 -15.33 4.21
C PRO A 317 37.25 -14.22 3.24
N ALA A 318 38.46 -13.68 3.36
CA ALA A 318 38.94 -12.56 2.53
C ALA A 318 38.84 -12.85 1.01
N GLY A 319 39.14 -14.10 0.60
CA GLY A 319 39.01 -14.53 -0.80
C GLY A 319 37.57 -14.48 -1.31
N LEU A 320 36.59 -14.84 -0.48
CA LEU A 320 35.16 -14.76 -0.83
C LEU A 320 34.68 -13.31 -0.84
N ALA A 321 35.12 -12.49 0.10
CA ALA A 321 34.83 -11.05 0.10
C ALA A 321 35.34 -10.35 -1.17
N LEU A 322 36.55 -10.72 -1.62
CA LEU A 322 37.11 -10.20 -2.90
C LEU A 322 36.28 -10.70 -4.10
N LYS A 323 35.95 -11.99 -4.17
CA LYS A 323 35.08 -12.56 -5.23
C LYS A 323 33.75 -11.83 -5.30
N HIS A 324 33.09 -11.61 -4.15
CA HIS A 324 31.82 -10.89 -4.08
C HIS A 324 31.95 -9.44 -4.54
N ARG A 325 33.03 -8.72 -4.18
CA ARG A 325 33.27 -7.34 -4.65
C ARG A 325 33.42 -7.28 -6.18
N ILE A 326 34.11 -8.25 -6.80
CA ILE A 326 34.24 -8.34 -8.26
C ILE A 326 32.88 -8.65 -8.88
N ALA A 327 32.13 -9.62 -8.33
CA ALA A 327 30.78 -9.98 -8.77
C ALA A 327 29.82 -8.76 -8.68
N ASP A 328 29.93 -8.00 -7.61
CA ASP A 328 29.16 -6.78 -7.41
C ASP A 328 29.42 -5.77 -8.54
N ARG A 329 30.68 -5.48 -8.84
CA ARG A 329 31.06 -4.54 -9.90
C ARG A 329 30.61 -4.98 -11.29
N LEU A 330 30.67 -6.27 -11.58
CA LEU A 330 30.39 -6.80 -12.92
C LEU A 330 28.89 -7.07 -13.16
N VAL A 331 28.13 -7.46 -12.12
CA VAL A 331 26.77 -7.94 -12.22
C VAL A 331 25.79 -7.18 -11.33
N PHE A 332 26.00 -7.18 -9.99
CA PHE A 332 24.97 -6.72 -9.05
C PHE A 332 24.75 -5.20 -9.09
N SER A 333 25.81 -4.42 -9.32
CA SER A 333 25.68 -2.96 -9.52
C SER A 333 24.74 -2.60 -10.67
N LYS A 334 24.69 -3.42 -11.74
CA LYS A 334 23.79 -3.21 -12.88
C LYS A 334 22.32 -3.49 -12.51
N LEU A 335 22.10 -4.47 -11.65
CA LEU A 335 20.75 -4.75 -11.12
C LEU A 335 20.27 -3.58 -10.26
N ARG A 336 21.10 -3.10 -9.33
CA ARG A 336 20.77 -1.93 -8.51
C ARG A 336 20.50 -0.69 -9.38
N ALA A 337 21.30 -0.43 -10.38
CA ALA A 337 21.10 0.71 -11.29
C ALA A 337 19.73 0.65 -11.98
N ARG A 338 19.27 -0.55 -12.39
CA ARG A 338 17.96 -0.74 -13.02
C ARG A 338 16.78 -0.53 -12.07
N THR A 339 17.01 -0.63 -10.77
CA THR A 339 16.00 -0.34 -9.73
C THR A 339 16.13 1.08 -9.15
N GLY A 340 16.85 1.98 -9.83
CA GLY A 340 17.05 3.37 -9.42
C GLY A 340 18.29 3.63 -8.56
N GLY A 341 18.98 2.58 -8.07
CA GLY A 341 20.26 2.67 -7.38
C GLY A 341 20.23 3.14 -5.93
N ARG A 342 19.05 3.42 -5.37
CA ARG A 342 18.89 3.95 -3.99
C ARG A 342 18.13 3.00 -3.05
N ILE A 343 17.67 1.85 -3.53
CA ILE A 343 16.86 0.93 -2.73
C ILE A 343 17.65 0.44 -1.52
N ARG A 344 17.08 0.61 -0.34
CA ARG A 344 17.55 0.12 0.94
C ARG A 344 17.05 -1.29 1.21
N PHE A 345 15.77 -1.53 0.95
CA PHE A 345 15.12 -2.83 1.05
C PHE A 345 13.83 -2.87 0.24
N PHE A 346 13.44 -4.08 -0.06
CA PHE A 346 12.11 -4.42 -0.54
C PHE A 346 11.31 -5.09 0.57
N ILE A 347 9.97 -5.03 0.49
CA ILE A 347 9.08 -5.86 1.31
C ILE A 347 8.23 -6.73 0.39
N SER A 348 8.09 -8.00 0.74
CA SER A 348 7.25 -8.98 0.04
C SER A 348 6.18 -9.53 0.97
N GLY A 349 4.93 -9.50 0.53
CA GLY A 349 3.78 -10.03 1.27
C GLY A 349 2.81 -10.79 0.38
N SER A 350 1.70 -11.23 0.96
CA SER A 350 0.55 -11.90 0.32
C SER A 350 0.82 -13.32 -0.21
N ALA A 351 2.08 -13.74 -0.40
CA ALA A 351 2.44 -15.10 -0.79
C ALA A 351 3.93 -15.36 -0.43
N PRO A 352 4.36 -16.64 -0.32
CA PRO A 352 5.77 -16.96 -0.06
C PRO A 352 6.65 -16.61 -1.27
N LEU A 353 7.84 -16.06 -1.01
CA LEU A 353 8.87 -15.83 -2.01
C LEU A 353 9.86 -17.00 -2.03
N SER A 354 10.32 -17.40 -3.23
CA SER A 354 11.38 -18.40 -3.35
C SER A 354 12.63 -17.97 -2.58
N PRO A 355 13.14 -18.80 -1.64
CA PRO A 355 14.38 -18.51 -0.90
C PRO A 355 15.59 -18.26 -1.81
N GLU A 356 15.64 -18.92 -2.97
CA GLU A 356 16.69 -18.73 -3.97
C GLU A 356 16.65 -17.30 -4.54
N ILE A 357 15.47 -16.81 -4.88
CA ILE A 357 15.28 -15.46 -5.40
C ILE A 357 15.59 -14.43 -4.32
N ALA A 358 15.06 -14.62 -3.11
CA ALA A 358 15.33 -13.72 -1.97
C ALA A 358 16.85 -13.62 -1.69
N LYS A 359 17.56 -14.74 -1.73
CA LYS A 359 18.99 -14.81 -1.50
C LYS A 359 19.79 -14.13 -2.63
N PHE A 360 19.35 -14.30 -3.88
CA PHE A 360 19.94 -13.59 -5.02
C PHE A 360 19.82 -12.05 -4.86
N PHE A 361 18.65 -11.56 -4.50
CA PHE A 361 18.46 -10.13 -4.25
C PHE A 361 19.29 -9.66 -3.06
N PHE A 362 19.34 -10.43 -1.97
CA PHE A 362 20.17 -10.13 -0.80
C PHE A 362 21.66 -10.03 -1.17
N SER A 363 22.17 -10.97 -1.98
CA SER A 363 23.56 -10.97 -2.46
C SER A 363 23.89 -9.76 -3.33
N ALA A 364 22.88 -9.22 -4.00
CA ALA A 364 23.00 -8.00 -4.81
C ALA A 364 22.88 -6.69 -3.98
N GLY A 365 22.76 -6.77 -2.66
CA GLY A 365 22.56 -5.60 -1.80
C GLY A 365 21.14 -5.01 -1.87
N LEU A 366 20.17 -5.82 -2.24
CA LEU A 366 18.74 -5.50 -2.39
C LEU A 366 17.89 -6.44 -1.52
N PRO A 367 18.01 -6.41 -0.18
CA PRO A 367 17.30 -7.36 0.68
C PRO A 367 15.78 -7.26 0.47
N VAL A 368 15.12 -8.43 0.38
CA VAL A 368 13.67 -8.58 0.35
C VAL A 368 13.23 -9.11 1.69
N LEU A 369 12.43 -8.34 2.40
CA LEU A 369 11.92 -8.66 3.73
C LEU A 369 10.52 -9.24 3.57
N GLU A 370 10.32 -10.50 3.98
CA GLU A 370 9.02 -11.13 3.90
C GLU A 370 8.19 -10.82 5.14
N GLY A 371 6.90 -10.62 4.95
CA GLY A 371 5.91 -10.50 6.01
C GLY A 371 4.70 -11.40 5.76
N TYR A 372 3.99 -11.75 6.83
CA TYR A 372 2.78 -12.56 6.78
C TYR A 372 1.64 -11.89 7.54
N GLY A 373 0.44 -12.07 7.01
CA GLY A 373 -0.79 -11.60 7.63
C GLY A 373 -2.00 -11.83 6.74
N LEU A 374 -3.15 -11.40 7.24
CA LEU A 374 -4.47 -11.60 6.66
C LEU A 374 -5.23 -10.27 6.68
N THR A 375 -6.27 -10.15 5.87
CA THR A 375 -7.18 -8.99 5.94
C THR A 375 -7.78 -8.85 7.33
N GLU A 376 -8.15 -9.97 7.93
CA GLU A 376 -8.72 -10.10 9.27
C GLU A 376 -7.76 -9.67 10.40
N THR A 377 -6.48 -9.45 10.09
CA THR A 377 -5.45 -9.03 11.05
C THR A 377 -4.79 -7.68 10.71
N SER A 378 -5.34 -6.89 9.82
CA SER A 378 -5.07 -5.46 9.50
C SER A 378 -3.71 -5.05 8.90
N PRO A 379 -2.94 -5.81 8.10
CA PRO A 379 -2.92 -7.26 7.96
C PRO A 379 -1.77 -7.94 8.74
N VAL A 380 -0.69 -7.22 9.16
CA VAL A 380 0.62 -7.77 9.50
C VAL A 380 0.61 -8.48 10.86
N LEU A 381 1.00 -9.76 10.85
CA LEU A 381 1.25 -10.58 12.04
C LEU A 381 2.75 -10.76 12.28
N THR A 382 3.53 -10.92 11.21
CA THR A 382 4.99 -11.09 11.27
C THR A 382 5.68 -10.27 10.18
N LEU A 383 6.91 -9.85 10.44
CA LEU A 383 7.73 -9.12 9.48
C LEU A 383 9.22 -9.36 9.74
N ASN A 384 9.99 -9.67 8.70
CA ASN A 384 11.43 -9.76 8.78
C ASN A 384 12.06 -8.38 9.02
N PRO A 385 12.94 -8.24 10.05
CA PRO A 385 13.66 -7.01 10.29
C PRO A 385 14.86 -6.87 9.35
N LEU A 386 15.18 -5.63 8.94
CA LEU A 386 16.28 -5.35 8.01
C LEU A 386 17.67 -5.77 8.55
N ASN A 387 17.89 -5.59 9.83
CA ASN A 387 19.18 -5.86 10.48
C ASN A 387 19.49 -7.37 10.65
N ARG A 388 18.46 -8.22 10.60
CA ARG A 388 18.60 -9.68 10.79
C ARG A 388 17.52 -10.44 10.00
N PRO A 389 17.48 -10.32 8.67
CA PRO A 389 16.49 -11.04 7.88
C PRO A 389 16.78 -12.55 7.91
N LYS A 390 15.71 -13.34 7.95
CA LYS A 390 15.78 -14.81 7.83
C LYS A 390 15.06 -15.21 6.56
N ILE A 391 15.82 -15.51 5.51
CA ILE A 391 15.28 -15.96 4.23
C ILE A 391 14.55 -17.30 4.37
N GLY A 392 13.41 -17.45 3.69
CA GLY A 392 12.52 -18.61 3.82
C GLY A 392 11.69 -18.60 5.10
N SER A 393 11.60 -17.43 5.75
CA SER A 393 10.76 -17.20 6.92
C SER A 393 10.08 -15.84 6.79
N VAL A 394 8.88 -15.73 7.31
CA VAL A 394 8.10 -14.48 7.37
C VAL A 394 8.50 -13.56 8.53
N GLY A 395 9.56 -13.89 9.26
CA GLY A 395 10.09 -13.08 10.35
C GLY A 395 9.41 -13.32 11.70
N PRO A 396 9.85 -12.58 12.73
CA PRO A 396 9.25 -12.62 14.06
C PRO A 396 7.87 -11.96 14.09
N VAL A 397 7.11 -12.29 15.12
CA VAL A 397 5.82 -11.66 15.43
C VAL A 397 6.02 -10.17 15.69
N VAL A 398 5.15 -9.33 15.11
CA VAL A 398 5.23 -7.89 15.34
C VAL A 398 4.79 -7.52 16.77
N PRO A 399 5.27 -6.39 17.32
CA PRO A 399 4.91 -5.97 18.68
C PRO A 399 3.40 -5.85 18.90
N GLY A 400 2.92 -6.34 20.04
CA GLY A 400 1.49 -6.30 20.42
C GLY A 400 0.66 -7.47 19.91
N VAL A 401 1.22 -8.34 19.07
CA VAL A 401 0.57 -9.54 18.56
C VAL A 401 1.11 -10.80 19.27
N GLN A 402 0.24 -11.76 19.48
CA GLN A 402 0.58 -13.10 19.97
C GLN A 402 0.22 -14.12 18.90
N LEU A 403 1.14 -15.04 18.61
CA LEU A 403 0.92 -16.16 17.69
C LEU A 403 1.14 -17.49 18.42
N LYS A 404 0.30 -18.46 18.08
CA LYS A 404 0.43 -19.85 18.53
C LYS A 404 0.14 -20.77 17.34
N ILE A 405 0.94 -21.79 17.18
CA ILE A 405 0.65 -22.90 16.28
C ILE A 405 -0.11 -23.96 17.09
N ALA A 406 -1.30 -24.30 16.67
CA ALA A 406 -2.11 -25.35 17.25
C ALA A 406 -1.55 -26.75 16.88
N SER A 407 -2.04 -27.81 17.54
CA SER A 407 -1.54 -29.18 17.34
C SER A 407 -1.80 -29.74 15.94
N ASP A 408 -2.78 -29.19 15.24
CA ASP A 408 -3.14 -29.52 13.85
C ASP A 408 -2.43 -28.65 12.81
N GLY A 409 -1.56 -27.72 13.27
CA GLY A 409 -0.82 -26.77 12.42
C GLY A 409 -1.55 -25.45 12.13
N GLU A 410 -2.76 -25.24 12.67
CA GLU A 410 -3.47 -23.96 12.52
C GLU A 410 -2.71 -22.82 13.20
N ILE A 411 -2.67 -21.65 12.53
CA ILE A 411 -2.06 -20.42 13.08
C ILE A 411 -3.12 -19.64 13.83
N LEU A 412 -2.99 -19.58 15.15
CA LEU A 412 -3.85 -18.77 16.00
C LEU A 412 -3.18 -17.44 16.29
N ALA A 413 -3.91 -16.35 16.07
CA ALA A 413 -3.44 -14.99 16.30
C ALA A 413 -4.34 -14.25 17.29
N LYS A 414 -3.74 -13.42 18.16
CA LYS A 414 -4.44 -12.52 19.07
C LYS A 414 -3.69 -11.20 19.15
N GLY A 415 -4.40 -10.11 18.95
CA GLY A 415 -3.84 -8.76 19.03
C GLY A 415 -4.88 -7.67 18.80
N PRO A 416 -4.52 -6.41 19.05
CA PRO A 416 -5.42 -5.28 18.80
C PRO A 416 -5.72 -5.08 17.31
N ASN A 417 -4.91 -5.66 16.44
CA ASN A 417 -5.05 -5.63 14.98
C ASN A 417 -6.05 -6.66 14.44
N SER A 418 -6.60 -7.54 15.27
CA SER A 418 -7.61 -8.52 14.84
C SER A 418 -8.97 -7.85 14.62
N MET A 419 -9.67 -8.23 13.54
CA MET A 419 -11.02 -7.74 13.21
C MET A 419 -12.03 -7.97 14.34
N GLN A 420 -13.13 -7.22 14.31
CA GLN A 420 -14.26 -7.40 15.18
C GLN A 420 -15.16 -8.57 14.75
#